data_2816fc7b79c0404bfff7b4dc5f808854
#
_entry.id   2816fc7b79c0404bfff7b4dc5f808854
#
_cell.length_a   1.000
_cell.length_b   1.000
_cell.length_c   1.000
_cell.angle_alpha   90.00
_cell.angle_beta   90.00
_cell.angle_gamma   90.00
#
_symmetry.space_group_name_H-M   'P 1'
#
loop_
_entity.id
_entity.type
_entity.pdbx_description
1 polymer ?
#
loop_
_entity_poly.entity_id
_entity_poly.type
_entity_poly.pdbx_seq_one_letter_code
_entity_poly.pdbx_strand_id
1 'polypeptide(L)'
;MCIRDSLNPGGSNIGCRIPACAVTQNLLSFSGPLATSSANPSGQSAATTAFEAAEFFPDLAQLGPQPWPSHSGEASTVLIWRSVGCWRIARHGAVMPEGINAAE
;
A
#
# COMPACT_ATOMS: atom_id res chain seq x y z
N MET A 1 -5.74 -4.58 23.28
CA MET A 1 -6.29 -4.55 21.91
C MET A 1 -5.19 -4.88 20.93
N CYS A 2 -5.45 -5.80 20.00
CA CYS A 2 -4.51 -6.13 18.95
C CYS A 2 -4.61 -5.07 17.83
N ILE A 3 -3.46 -4.65 17.28
CA ILE A 3 -3.42 -3.70 16.16
C ILE A 3 -4.23 -4.24 14.97
N ARG A 4 -4.13 -5.55 14.71
CA ARG A 4 -4.91 -6.21 13.65
C ARG A 4 -6.42 -5.99 13.84
N ASP A 5 -6.93 -6.08 15.06
CA ASP A 5 -8.36 -5.93 15.33
C ASP A 5 -8.83 -4.50 15.05
N SER A 6 -7.96 -3.50 15.25
CA SER A 6 -8.25 -2.10 14.93
C SER A 6 -8.26 -1.84 13.43
N LEU A 7 -7.33 -2.43 12.67
CA LEU A 7 -7.17 -2.18 11.24
C LEU A 7 -8.02 -3.11 10.37
N ASN A 8 -8.31 -4.30 10.84
CA ASN A 8 -9.12 -5.29 10.13
C ASN A 8 -10.04 -6.02 11.09
N PRO A 9 -11.09 -5.35 11.60
CA PRO A 9 -12.01 -5.97 12.55
C PRO A 9 -12.64 -7.25 11.99
N GLY A 10 -12.61 -8.31 12.75
CA GLY A 10 -13.16 -9.60 12.34
C GLY A 10 -12.32 -10.39 11.35
N GLY A 11 -11.23 -9.80 10.85
CA GLY A 11 -10.30 -10.49 9.95
C GLY A 11 -9.19 -11.21 10.71
N SER A 12 -8.51 -12.11 10.02
CA SER A 12 -7.37 -12.86 10.56
C SER A 12 -6.02 -12.37 10.06
N ASN A 13 -6.00 -11.40 9.15
CA ASN A 13 -4.81 -10.90 8.49
C ASN A 13 -4.65 -9.39 8.67
N ILE A 14 -3.45 -8.92 8.50
CA ILE A 14 -3.14 -7.49 8.35
C ILE A 14 -2.25 -7.32 7.12
N GLY A 15 -2.57 -6.34 6.27
CA GLY A 15 -1.75 -6.01 5.11
C GLY A 15 -0.61 -5.10 5.50
N CYS A 16 0.60 -5.47 5.07
CA CYS A 16 1.79 -4.66 5.29
C CYS A 16 2.49 -4.38 3.97
N ARG A 17 3.09 -3.20 3.86
CA ARG A 17 3.84 -2.78 2.68
C ARG A 17 5.11 -2.05 3.09
N ILE A 18 6.19 -2.31 2.36
CA ILE A 18 7.42 -1.52 2.42
C ILE A 18 7.56 -0.84 1.06
N PRO A 19 7.27 0.48 0.98
CA PRO A 19 7.32 1.17 -0.30
C PRO A 19 8.76 1.34 -0.78
N ALA A 20 8.95 1.29 -2.12
CA ALA A 20 10.24 1.52 -2.74
C ALA A 20 10.57 3.01 -2.90
N CYS A 21 9.62 3.88 -2.71
CA CYS A 21 9.80 5.33 -2.87
C CYS A 21 10.67 5.91 -1.75
N ALA A 22 11.79 6.54 -2.11
CA ALA A 22 12.75 7.09 -1.15
C ALA A 22 12.13 8.16 -0.25
N VAL A 23 11.28 9.02 -0.78
CA VAL A 23 10.61 10.08 0.00
C VAL A 23 9.69 9.45 1.05
N THR A 24 8.93 8.43 0.67
CA THR A 24 8.05 7.72 1.60
C THR A 24 8.85 6.96 2.65
N GLN A 25 9.97 6.33 2.27
CA GLN A 25 10.84 5.65 3.21
C GLN A 25 11.42 6.62 4.25
N ASN A 26 11.81 7.83 3.81
CA ASN A 26 12.26 8.87 4.74
C ASN A 26 11.18 9.27 5.74
N LEU A 27 9.96 9.46 5.26
CA LEU A 27 8.84 9.76 6.15
C LEU A 27 8.66 8.65 7.20
N LEU A 28 8.66 7.41 6.76
CA LEU A 28 8.45 6.26 7.65
C LEU A 28 9.58 6.08 8.66
N SER A 29 10.80 6.51 8.33
CA SER A 29 11.92 6.47 9.29
C SER A 29 11.72 7.41 10.47
N PHE A 30 10.95 8.48 10.29
CA PHE A 30 10.59 9.41 11.38
C PHE A 30 9.31 9.00 12.10
N SER A 31 8.30 8.59 11.36
CA SER A 31 6.97 8.32 11.92
C SER A 31 6.80 6.91 12.47
N GLY A 32 7.59 5.95 11.99
CA GLY A 32 7.28 4.54 12.17
C GLY A 32 6.12 4.10 11.25
N PRO A 33 5.58 2.90 11.46
CA PRO A 33 4.50 2.38 10.63
C PRO A 33 3.26 3.28 10.63
N LEU A 34 2.65 3.46 9.47
CA LEU A 34 1.43 4.26 9.30
C LEU A 34 0.31 3.41 8.72
N ALA A 35 -0.90 3.63 9.22
CA ALA A 35 -2.09 3.06 8.60
C ALA A 35 -2.47 3.88 7.37
N THR A 36 -2.80 3.22 6.28
CA THR A 36 -3.08 3.87 5.01
C THR A 36 -4.33 3.31 4.34
N SER A 37 -4.90 4.11 3.47
CA SER A 37 -5.97 3.70 2.59
C SER A 37 -5.74 4.28 1.20
N SER A 38 -6.54 3.85 0.22
CA SER A 38 -6.45 4.40 -1.13
C SER A 38 -6.91 5.87 -1.16
N ALA A 39 -6.33 6.66 -2.06
CA ALA A 39 -6.62 8.08 -2.18
C ALA A 39 -7.81 8.30 -3.12
N ASN A 40 -9.01 7.94 -2.64
CA ASN A 40 -10.26 8.12 -3.39
C ASN A 40 -11.45 8.13 -2.45
N PRO A 41 -12.52 8.85 -2.80
CA PRO A 41 -13.83 8.63 -2.18
C PRO A 41 -14.33 7.23 -2.52
N SER A 42 -15.13 6.62 -1.65
CA SER A 42 -15.70 5.28 -1.87
C SER A 42 -16.36 5.17 -3.24
N GLY A 43 -16.04 4.11 -3.98
CA GLY A 43 -16.62 3.83 -5.28
C GLY A 43 -15.96 4.54 -6.45
N GLN A 44 -14.95 5.38 -6.23
CA GLN A 44 -14.21 6.05 -7.28
C GLN A 44 -12.81 5.45 -7.42
N SER A 45 -12.18 5.67 -8.58
CA SER A 45 -10.80 5.24 -8.82
C SER A 45 -9.83 6.03 -7.95
N ALA A 46 -8.77 5.37 -7.48
CA ALA A 46 -7.74 6.03 -6.69
C ALA A 46 -7.02 7.11 -7.51
N ALA A 47 -6.63 8.20 -6.85
CA ALA A 47 -5.83 9.24 -7.47
C ALA A 47 -4.47 8.68 -7.88
N THR A 48 -4.01 9.06 -9.07
CA THR A 48 -2.69 8.69 -9.60
C THR A 48 -1.72 9.87 -9.68
N THR A 49 -2.21 11.06 -9.40
CA THR A 49 -1.40 12.29 -9.38
C THR A 49 -1.70 13.11 -8.12
N ALA A 50 -0.76 14.01 -7.78
CA ALA A 50 -0.96 14.94 -6.68
C ALA A 50 -2.14 15.86 -6.91
N PHE A 51 -2.38 16.26 -8.16
CA PHE A 51 -3.51 17.11 -8.54
C PHE A 51 -4.85 16.39 -8.28
N GLU A 52 -4.98 15.15 -8.71
CA GLU A 52 -6.21 14.37 -8.46
C GLU A 52 -6.45 14.16 -6.96
N ALA A 53 -5.39 13.88 -6.20
CA ALA A 53 -5.50 13.73 -4.75
C ALA A 53 -5.96 15.03 -4.09
N ALA A 54 -5.48 16.18 -4.56
CA ALA A 54 -5.89 17.49 -4.05
C ALA A 54 -7.34 17.81 -4.40
N GLU A 55 -7.82 17.36 -5.55
CA GLU A 55 -9.23 17.53 -5.90
C GLU A 55 -10.15 16.73 -4.99
N PHE A 56 -9.78 15.47 -4.66
CA PHE A 56 -10.56 14.65 -3.75
C PHE A 56 -10.47 15.12 -2.30
N PHE A 57 -9.28 15.55 -1.86
CA PHE A 57 -9.00 15.88 -0.47
C PHE A 57 -8.23 17.20 -0.36
N PRO A 58 -8.88 18.34 -0.64
CA PRO A 58 -8.18 19.63 -0.69
C PRO A 58 -7.59 20.08 0.64
N ASP A 59 -8.11 19.58 1.75
CA ASP A 59 -7.66 19.99 3.09
C ASP A 59 -6.54 19.11 3.65
N LEU A 60 -6.14 18.07 2.94
CA LEU A 60 -5.09 17.17 3.40
C LEU A 60 -3.71 17.62 2.92
N ALA A 61 -2.74 17.52 3.83
CA ALA A 61 -1.34 17.75 3.47
C ALA A 61 -0.84 16.66 2.53
N GLN A 62 0.06 17.03 1.63
CA GLN A 62 0.70 16.10 0.71
C GLN A 62 2.19 16.04 0.96
N LEU A 63 2.76 14.83 0.84
CA LEU A 63 4.19 14.64 0.95
C LEU A 63 4.90 15.20 -0.28
N GLY A 64 5.85 16.12 -0.08
CA GLY A 64 6.67 16.67 -1.16
C GLY A 64 7.95 15.89 -1.38
N PRO A 65 8.76 16.22 -2.39
CA PRO A 65 8.51 17.25 -3.40
C PRO A 65 7.56 16.78 -4.50
N GLN A 66 7.01 17.74 -5.22
CA GLN A 66 6.18 17.50 -6.39
C GLN A 66 6.88 18.01 -7.65
N PRO A 67 6.63 17.45 -8.85
CA PRO A 67 5.68 16.34 -9.09
C PRO A 67 6.20 15.01 -8.53
N TRP A 68 5.27 14.11 -8.21
CA TRP A 68 5.62 12.77 -7.78
C TRP A 68 6.10 11.93 -8.97
N PRO A 69 6.96 10.91 -8.75
CA PRO A 69 7.34 10.02 -9.82
C PRO A 69 6.12 9.36 -10.47
N SER A 70 6.13 9.26 -11.79
CA SER A 70 5.07 8.56 -12.50
C SER A 70 5.18 7.05 -12.28
N HIS A 71 4.05 6.37 -12.36
CA HIS A 71 3.97 4.93 -12.17
C HIS A 71 2.95 4.33 -13.16
N SER A 72 2.95 3.00 -13.27
CA SER A 72 2.09 2.30 -14.22
C SER A 72 0.59 2.41 -13.90
N GLY A 73 0.24 2.74 -12.68
CA GLY A 73 -1.14 2.69 -12.20
C GLY A 73 -1.61 1.28 -11.86
N GLU A 74 -0.78 0.27 -12.08
CA GLU A 74 -1.11 -1.10 -11.72
C GLU A 74 -1.08 -1.30 -10.21
N ALA A 75 -1.98 -2.13 -9.73
CA ALA A 75 -2.00 -2.51 -8.32
C ALA A 75 -0.76 -3.33 -7.96
N SER A 76 -0.35 -3.27 -6.71
CA SER A 76 0.75 -4.09 -6.20
C SER A 76 0.36 -5.56 -6.10
N THR A 77 1.36 -6.43 -6.18
CA THR A 77 1.19 -7.85 -5.88
C THR A 77 0.83 -8.02 -4.41
N VAL A 78 -0.11 -8.90 -4.12
CA VAL A 78 -0.48 -9.24 -2.75
C VAL A 78 -0.14 -10.71 -2.50
N LEU A 79 0.69 -10.95 -1.50
CA LEU A 79 1.11 -12.28 -1.08
C LEU A 79 0.54 -12.55 0.31
N ILE A 80 0.02 -13.75 0.51
CA ILE A 80 -0.44 -14.21 1.82
C ILE A 80 0.58 -15.20 2.36
N TRP A 81 1.18 -14.87 3.49
CA TRP A 81 2.10 -15.76 4.18
C TRP A 81 1.33 -16.95 4.78
N ARG A 82 1.81 -18.12 4.52
CA ARG A 82 1.24 -19.39 5.04
C ARG A 82 2.14 -20.00 6.09
N SER A 83 3.42 -20.14 5.74
CA SER A 83 4.45 -20.71 6.60
C SER A 83 5.80 -20.28 6.03
N VAL A 84 6.89 -20.60 6.73
CA VAL A 84 8.22 -20.26 6.26
C VAL A 84 8.45 -20.83 4.85
N GLY A 85 8.80 -19.95 3.90
CA GLY A 85 9.03 -20.32 2.51
C GLY A 85 7.77 -20.59 1.68
N CYS A 86 6.58 -20.39 2.25
CA CYS A 86 5.34 -20.77 1.60
C CYS A 86 4.38 -19.58 1.56
N TRP A 87 4.12 -19.05 0.35
CA TRP A 87 3.27 -17.87 0.12
C TRP A 87 2.18 -18.20 -0.89
N ARG A 88 1.00 -17.66 -0.69
CA ARG A 88 -0.08 -17.69 -1.67
C ARG A 88 -0.18 -16.36 -2.38
N ILE A 89 -0.31 -16.38 -3.71
CA ILE A 89 -0.54 -15.17 -4.49
C ILE A 89 -2.03 -14.85 -4.44
N ALA A 90 -2.40 -13.81 -3.70
CA ALA A 90 -3.78 -13.35 -3.65
C ALA A 90 -4.10 -12.40 -4.80
N ARG A 91 -3.11 -11.65 -5.29
CA ARG A 91 -3.25 -10.77 -6.44
C ARG A 91 -1.91 -10.64 -7.15
N HIS A 92 -1.92 -10.85 -8.48
CA HIS A 92 -0.79 -10.60 -9.35
C HIS A 92 -0.74 -9.10 -9.65
N GLY A 93 0.33 -8.44 -9.32
CA GLY A 93 0.50 -7.00 -9.53
C GLY A 93 1.61 -6.65 -10.48
N ALA A 94 2.04 -5.37 -10.45
CA ALA A 94 3.04 -4.82 -11.34
C ALA A 94 4.40 -5.51 -11.23
N VAL A 95 4.79 -5.92 -10.02
CA VAL A 95 6.09 -6.56 -9.75
C VAL A 95 5.85 -7.86 -9.01
N MET A 96 6.48 -8.94 -9.49
CA MET A 96 6.47 -10.23 -8.80
C MET A 96 7.84 -10.49 -8.20
N PRO A 97 7.92 -10.69 -6.87
CA PRO A 97 9.17 -11.05 -6.22
C PRO A 97 9.72 -12.38 -6.75
N GLU A 98 11.05 -12.46 -6.89
CA GLU A 98 11.71 -13.70 -7.26
C GLU A 98 11.80 -14.65 -6.07
N GLY A 99 11.87 -15.94 -6.37
CA GLY A 99 12.09 -16.95 -5.34
C GLY A 99 10.89 -17.30 -4.48
N ILE A 100 9.72 -16.78 -4.81
CA ILE A 100 8.50 -17.12 -4.09
C ILE A 100 7.84 -18.30 -4.77
N ASN A 101 7.73 -19.41 -4.02
CA ASN A 101 6.95 -20.56 -4.44
C ASN A 101 5.49 -20.29 -4.10
N ALA A 102 4.66 -20.17 -5.12
CA ALA A 102 3.22 -20.00 -4.93
C ALA A 102 2.65 -21.29 -4.34
N ALA A 103 2.18 -21.22 -3.10
CA ALA A 103 1.35 -22.27 -2.53
C ALA A 103 -0.10 -21.96 -2.90
N GLU A 104 -0.72 -22.91 -3.51
CA GLU A 104 -2.14 -22.78 -3.87
C GLU A 104 -3.05 -23.07 -2.67
#